data_b65475db2811688b918fdf5c32867c8f
#
_entry.id   b65475db2811688b918fdf5c32867c8f
#
_cell.length_a   1.000
_cell.length_b   1.000
_cell.length_c   1.000
_cell.angle_alpha   90.00
_cell.angle_beta   90.00
_cell.angle_gamma   90.00
#
_symmetry.space_group_name_H-M   'P 1'
#
loop_
_entity.id
_entity.type
_entity.pdbx_description
1 polymer ?
#
loop_
_entity_poly.entity_id
_entity_poly.type
_entity_poly.pdbx_seq_one_letter_code
_entity_poly.pdbx_strand_id
1 'polypeptide(L)'
;MQKLEYESQVRSILSHTDKTSTESHPTVFHSLRDDPDLPLSEKSLPRLVMEAQTLVGAGTLTTTHMLSITTYHILANPPILRKLLEELEEAIPDIATPCPLQTLEQLPYLSAVISEGLRVSYGSVHRLQRVHPDNALIFRDWVIPPCTPVSMSSISMHDDQSTFPEPRKFDPQRWIGPERDIRQKYLFNFGRGARQCVGMNLAEAEMYMTLAAVFGRLGRLMELYDTERERDVDVKHDFFVTNPSLDSRGVRVVLGSDKRGR
;
A
#
# COMPACT_ATOMS: atom_id res chain seq x y z
N MET A 1 23.58 -9.64 -2.27
CA MET A 1 23.22 -10.31 -1.00
C MET A 1 21.79 -10.83 -1.05
N GLN A 2 20.75 -10.02 -1.23
CA GLN A 2 19.34 -10.46 -1.31
C GLN A 2 19.07 -11.56 -2.36
N LYS A 3 19.61 -11.47 -3.57
CA LYS A 3 19.39 -12.49 -4.63
C LYS A 3 19.87 -13.88 -4.21
N LEU A 4 21.00 -13.98 -3.50
CA LEU A 4 21.53 -15.25 -2.99
C LEU A 4 20.63 -15.84 -1.90
N GLU A 5 20.00 -14.99 -1.10
CA GLU A 5 19.06 -15.42 -0.07
C GLU A 5 17.77 -15.97 -0.69
N TYR A 6 17.18 -15.28 -1.68
CA TYR A 6 16.02 -15.79 -2.41
C TYR A 6 16.33 -17.12 -3.10
N GLU A 7 17.52 -17.23 -3.74
CA GLU A 7 17.94 -18.48 -4.38
C GLU A 7 18.04 -19.62 -3.36
N SER A 8 18.61 -19.38 -2.19
CA SER A 8 18.72 -20.37 -1.13
C SER A 8 17.36 -20.85 -0.63
N GLN A 9 16.43 -19.92 -0.36
CA GLN A 9 15.10 -20.24 0.12
C GLN A 9 14.29 -21.00 -0.94
N VAL A 10 14.26 -20.53 -2.20
CA VAL A 10 13.54 -21.19 -3.28
C VAL A 10 14.13 -22.58 -3.56
N ARG A 11 15.47 -22.73 -3.53
CA ARG A 11 16.14 -24.02 -3.68
C ARG A 11 15.73 -25.01 -2.58
N SER A 12 15.64 -24.55 -1.35
CA SER A 12 15.16 -25.35 -0.22
C SER A 12 13.74 -25.84 -0.47
N ILE A 13 12.83 -24.97 -0.87
CA ILE A 13 11.43 -25.33 -1.17
C ILE A 13 11.33 -26.35 -2.31
N LEU A 14 12.11 -26.17 -3.37
CA LEU A 14 12.12 -27.10 -4.51
C LEU A 14 12.72 -28.47 -4.18
N SER A 15 13.68 -28.54 -3.25
CA SER A 15 14.34 -29.79 -2.85
C SER A 15 13.54 -30.64 -1.87
N HIS A 16 12.64 -30.02 -1.10
CA HIS A 16 11.79 -30.73 -0.14
C HIS A 16 10.50 -31.20 -0.84
N THR A 17 10.57 -32.40 -1.40
CA THR A 17 9.41 -33.04 -2.09
C THR A 17 8.43 -33.73 -1.14
N ASP A 18 8.78 -33.86 0.13
CA ASP A 18 7.92 -34.51 1.11
C ASP A 18 6.76 -33.59 1.56
N LYS A 19 5.53 -34.00 1.23
CA LYS A 19 4.29 -33.40 1.75
C LYS A 19 4.15 -33.51 3.29
N THR A 20 5.13 -34.09 3.95
CA THR A 20 5.20 -34.32 5.41
C THR A 20 6.06 -33.31 6.13
N SER A 21 6.61 -32.28 5.44
CA SER A 21 7.27 -31.18 6.16
C SER A 21 6.22 -30.46 6.99
N THR A 22 6.38 -30.53 8.29
CA THR A 22 5.65 -29.82 9.34
C THR A 22 5.94 -28.30 9.30
N GLU A 23 6.10 -27.72 8.12
CA GLU A 23 6.18 -26.28 7.99
C GLU A 23 4.80 -25.71 8.29
N SER A 24 4.68 -25.07 9.41
CA SER A 24 3.43 -24.51 9.94
C SER A 24 2.81 -23.44 9.02
N HIS A 25 3.57 -22.93 8.04
CA HIS A 25 3.16 -21.86 7.15
C HIS A 25 3.66 -22.05 5.71
N PRO A 26 2.86 -22.67 4.82
CA PRO A 26 3.22 -22.80 3.41
C PRO A 26 3.28 -21.40 2.76
N THR A 27 4.33 -21.18 1.97
CA THR A 27 4.50 -19.94 1.19
C THR A 27 3.88 -20.09 -0.21
N VAL A 28 3.72 -18.99 -0.92
CA VAL A 28 3.27 -18.98 -2.33
C VAL A 28 4.15 -19.89 -3.21
N PHE A 29 5.43 -20.06 -2.90
CA PHE A 29 6.35 -20.92 -3.67
C PHE A 29 6.07 -22.40 -3.49
N HIS A 30 5.53 -22.83 -2.37
CA HIS A 30 5.00 -24.20 -2.21
C HIS A 30 3.79 -24.42 -3.14
N SER A 31 2.87 -23.47 -3.19
CA SER A 31 1.72 -23.54 -4.09
C SER A 31 2.15 -23.57 -5.57
N LEU A 32 3.11 -22.72 -5.98
CA LEU A 32 3.64 -22.71 -7.33
C LEU A 32 4.36 -24.01 -7.70
N ARG A 33 5.12 -24.61 -6.77
CA ARG A 33 5.78 -25.90 -6.96
C ARG A 33 4.76 -27.02 -7.22
N ASP A 34 3.70 -27.03 -6.41
CA ASP A 34 2.74 -28.13 -6.37
C ASP A 34 1.55 -27.96 -7.35
N ASP A 35 1.45 -26.81 -8.00
CA ASP A 35 0.39 -26.51 -8.98
C ASP A 35 0.51 -27.43 -10.22
N PRO A 36 -0.49 -28.29 -10.49
CA PRO A 36 -0.44 -29.21 -11.62
C PRO A 36 -0.58 -28.54 -12.99
N ASP A 37 -1.19 -27.35 -13.03
CA ASP A 37 -1.46 -26.61 -14.27
C ASP A 37 -0.28 -25.74 -14.70
N LEU A 38 0.68 -25.48 -13.79
CA LEU A 38 1.83 -24.65 -14.08
C LEU A 38 2.92 -25.48 -14.83
N PRO A 39 3.35 -25.07 -16.05
CA PRO A 39 4.39 -25.75 -16.80
C PRO A 39 5.71 -25.90 -16.02
N LEU A 40 6.44 -26.97 -16.21
CA LEU A 40 7.72 -27.25 -15.54
C LEU A 40 8.77 -26.14 -15.80
N SER A 41 8.73 -25.49 -16.96
CA SER A 41 9.60 -24.35 -17.29
C SER A 41 9.41 -23.19 -16.31
N GLU A 42 8.17 -22.93 -15.89
CA GLU A 42 7.81 -21.87 -14.95
C GLU A 42 8.17 -22.23 -13.49
N LYS A 43 8.39 -23.50 -13.19
CA LYS A 43 8.82 -24.02 -11.88
C LYS A 43 10.33 -24.09 -11.72
N SER A 44 11.09 -23.66 -12.73
CA SER A 44 12.55 -23.69 -12.67
C SER A 44 13.09 -22.72 -11.61
N LEU A 45 14.21 -23.10 -10.96
CA LEU A 45 14.82 -22.27 -9.91
C LEU A 45 15.09 -20.82 -10.34
N PRO A 46 15.69 -20.56 -11.54
CA PRO A 46 15.90 -19.18 -11.98
C PRO A 46 14.60 -18.39 -12.11
N ARG A 47 13.54 -19.03 -12.62
CA ARG A 47 12.23 -18.41 -12.81
C ARG A 47 11.59 -18.04 -11.47
N LEU A 48 11.54 -18.96 -10.52
CA LEU A 48 10.98 -18.72 -9.20
C LEU A 48 11.80 -17.71 -8.38
N VAL A 49 13.11 -17.65 -8.56
CA VAL A 49 13.94 -16.58 -7.94
C VAL A 49 13.59 -15.19 -8.48
N MET A 50 13.31 -15.07 -9.79
CA MET A 50 12.85 -13.81 -10.37
C MET A 50 11.47 -13.41 -9.82
N GLU A 51 10.56 -14.38 -9.67
CA GLU A 51 9.25 -14.13 -9.04
C GLU A 51 9.40 -13.67 -7.58
N ALA A 52 10.30 -14.30 -6.80
CA ALA A 52 10.57 -13.88 -5.43
C ALA A 52 11.05 -12.43 -5.35
N GLN A 53 11.97 -12.03 -6.23
CA GLN A 53 12.43 -10.65 -6.31
C GLN A 53 11.28 -9.67 -6.63
N THR A 54 10.44 -10.05 -7.58
CA THR A 54 9.30 -9.24 -8.01
C THR A 54 8.28 -9.08 -6.89
N LEU A 55 7.88 -10.18 -6.25
CA LEU A 55 6.86 -10.18 -5.19
C LEU A 55 7.33 -9.38 -3.96
N VAL A 56 8.55 -9.63 -3.49
CA VAL A 56 9.10 -8.92 -2.32
C VAL A 56 9.32 -7.45 -2.64
N GLY A 57 9.88 -7.14 -3.82
CA GLY A 57 10.10 -5.75 -4.25
C GLY A 57 8.80 -4.97 -4.37
N ALA A 58 7.79 -5.55 -5.02
CA ALA A 58 6.48 -4.90 -5.19
C ALA A 58 5.77 -4.67 -3.86
N GLY A 59 5.71 -5.69 -2.98
CA GLY A 59 5.03 -5.58 -1.69
C GLY A 59 5.73 -4.60 -0.75
N THR A 60 7.06 -4.65 -0.68
CA THR A 60 7.83 -3.77 0.22
C THR A 60 7.76 -2.31 -0.20
N LEU A 61 8.08 -2.01 -1.46
CA LEU A 61 8.23 -0.62 -1.92
C LEU A 61 6.90 0.16 -1.81
N THR A 62 5.82 -0.41 -2.32
CA THR A 62 4.54 0.31 -2.42
C THR A 62 3.88 0.51 -1.06
N THR A 63 3.86 -0.52 -0.22
CA THR A 63 3.27 -0.45 1.12
C THR A 63 4.07 0.48 2.03
N THR A 64 5.42 0.38 2.01
CA THR A 64 6.28 1.28 2.79
C THR A 64 6.09 2.74 2.39
N HIS A 65 6.01 3.02 1.07
CA HIS A 65 5.76 4.37 0.59
C HIS A 65 4.44 4.93 1.14
N MET A 66 3.35 4.18 1.00
CA MET A 66 2.04 4.58 1.52
C MET A 66 2.06 4.83 3.03
N LEU A 67 2.64 3.90 3.80
CA LEU A 67 2.75 4.03 5.26
C LEU A 67 3.57 5.25 5.67
N SER A 68 4.67 5.55 4.97
CA SER A 68 5.51 6.71 5.25
C SER A 68 4.77 8.03 5.02
N ILE A 69 4.09 8.17 3.87
CA ILE A 69 3.29 9.35 3.53
C ILE A 69 2.14 9.53 4.52
N THR A 70 1.43 8.45 4.85
CA THR A 70 0.33 8.47 5.82
C THR A 70 0.81 8.87 7.22
N THR A 71 1.93 8.30 7.67
CA THR A 71 2.55 8.64 8.96
C THR A 71 2.89 10.11 9.05
N TYR A 72 3.49 10.69 8.00
CA TYR A 72 3.74 12.12 7.95
C TYR A 72 2.45 12.91 8.16
N HIS A 73 1.42 12.61 7.38
CA HIS A 73 0.16 13.37 7.44
C HIS A 73 -0.57 13.24 8.79
N ILE A 74 -0.50 12.08 9.43
CA ILE A 74 -1.06 11.90 10.77
C ILE A 74 -0.31 12.78 11.79
N LEU A 75 1.02 12.73 11.78
CA LEU A 75 1.84 13.48 12.74
C LEU A 75 1.84 14.99 12.50
N ALA A 76 1.75 15.42 11.23
CA ALA A 76 1.64 16.83 10.86
C ALA A 76 0.27 17.44 11.20
N ASN A 77 -0.74 16.63 11.56
CA ASN A 77 -2.10 17.08 11.84
C ASN A 77 -2.60 16.61 13.22
N PRO A 78 -2.30 17.35 14.31
CA PRO A 78 -2.65 16.94 15.68
C PRO A 78 -4.12 16.54 15.90
N PRO A 79 -5.12 17.19 15.27
CA PRO A 79 -6.51 16.75 15.39
C PRO A 79 -6.76 15.35 14.81
N ILE A 80 -6.08 14.98 13.70
CA ILE A 80 -6.18 13.66 13.07
C ILE A 80 -5.52 12.62 13.96
N LEU A 81 -4.30 12.90 14.42
CA LEU A 81 -3.58 12.02 15.35
C LEU A 81 -4.44 11.73 16.60
N ARG A 82 -5.00 12.76 17.22
CA ARG A 82 -5.81 12.59 18.43
C ARG A 82 -7.02 11.67 18.20
N LYS A 83 -7.79 11.89 17.13
CA LYS A 83 -8.96 11.05 16.82
C LYS A 83 -8.57 9.59 16.55
N LEU A 84 -7.44 9.38 15.84
CA LEU A 84 -6.94 8.03 15.59
C LEU A 84 -6.54 7.35 16.89
N LEU A 85 -5.84 8.04 17.79
CA LEU A 85 -5.44 7.47 19.08
C LEU A 85 -6.65 7.17 19.98
N GLU A 86 -7.65 8.04 20.01
CA GLU A 86 -8.90 7.82 20.76
C GLU A 86 -9.61 6.54 20.30
N GLU A 87 -9.76 6.35 18.97
CA GLU A 87 -10.38 5.14 18.43
C GLU A 87 -9.56 3.87 18.71
N LEU A 88 -8.22 3.95 18.55
CA LEU A 88 -7.35 2.79 18.81
C LEU A 88 -7.31 2.41 20.29
N GLU A 89 -7.31 3.38 21.20
CA GLU A 89 -7.34 3.13 22.65
C GLU A 89 -8.65 2.49 23.11
N GLU A 90 -9.77 2.91 22.52
CA GLU A 90 -11.09 2.31 22.80
C GLU A 90 -11.16 0.87 22.26
N ALA A 91 -10.67 0.63 21.04
CA ALA A 91 -10.77 -0.67 20.38
C ALA A 91 -9.73 -1.70 20.86
N ILE A 92 -8.57 -1.24 21.34
CA ILE A 92 -7.43 -2.08 21.74
C ILE A 92 -6.98 -1.67 23.16
N PRO A 93 -7.74 -2.03 24.21
CA PRO A 93 -7.42 -1.64 25.58
C PRO A 93 -6.06 -2.19 26.06
N ASP A 94 -5.68 -3.36 25.57
CA ASP A 94 -4.37 -3.98 25.83
C ASP A 94 -3.52 -4.03 24.54
N ILE A 95 -2.68 -3.05 24.36
CA ILE A 95 -1.80 -2.92 23.20
C ILE A 95 -0.70 -4.02 23.14
N ALA A 96 -0.48 -4.76 24.20
CA ALA A 96 0.46 -5.88 24.21
C ALA A 96 -0.12 -7.10 23.49
N THR A 97 -1.43 -7.22 23.45
CA THR A 97 -2.14 -8.30 22.75
C THR A 97 -2.36 -7.92 21.29
N PRO A 98 -1.98 -8.77 20.33
CA PRO A 98 -2.27 -8.53 18.92
C PRO A 98 -3.78 -8.42 18.66
N CYS A 99 -4.21 -7.33 18.04
CA CYS A 99 -5.60 -7.16 17.64
C CYS A 99 -5.88 -7.89 16.32
N PRO A 100 -6.94 -8.69 16.21
CA PRO A 100 -7.29 -9.35 14.96
C PRO A 100 -7.56 -8.35 13.83
N LEU A 101 -7.13 -8.69 12.60
CA LEU A 101 -7.33 -7.85 11.42
C LEU A 101 -8.81 -7.48 11.24
N GLN A 102 -9.72 -8.44 11.41
CA GLN A 102 -11.16 -8.22 11.27
C GLN A 102 -11.70 -7.15 12.22
N THR A 103 -11.13 -7.01 13.41
CA THR A 103 -11.49 -5.94 14.34
C THR A 103 -10.97 -4.58 13.84
N LEU A 104 -9.73 -4.54 13.35
CA LEU A 104 -9.13 -3.31 12.82
C LEU A 104 -9.88 -2.78 11.59
N GLU A 105 -10.32 -3.66 10.70
CA GLU A 105 -11.11 -3.32 9.51
C GLU A 105 -12.47 -2.69 9.84
N GLN A 106 -13.00 -2.94 11.04
CA GLN A 106 -14.25 -2.35 11.50
C GLN A 106 -14.09 -0.96 12.13
N LEU A 107 -12.85 -0.49 12.33
CA LEU A 107 -12.58 0.83 12.88
C LEU A 107 -12.79 1.92 11.81
N PRO A 108 -13.82 2.75 11.95
CA PRO A 108 -14.20 3.66 10.88
C PRO A 108 -13.16 4.76 10.63
N TYR A 109 -12.51 5.27 11.67
CA TYR A 109 -11.53 6.33 11.50
C TYR A 109 -10.18 5.81 11.01
N LEU A 110 -9.71 4.66 11.49
CA LEU A 110 -8.53 3.98 10.95
C LEU A 110 -8.72 3.65 9.47
N SER A 111 -9.88 3.11 9.09
CA SER A 111 -10.23 2.84 7.69
C SER A 111 -10.23 4.11 6.83
N ALA A 112 -10.74 5.20 7.38
CA ALA A 112 -10.74 6.51 6.73
C ALA A 112 -9.32 7.07 6.54
N VAL A 113 -8.46 6.93 7.54
CA VAL A 113 -7.03 7.31 7.48
C VAL A 113 -6.31 6.50 6.41
N ILE A 114 -6.53 5.18 6.34
CA ILE A 114 -5.92 4.31 5.32
C ILE A 114 -6.40 4.72 3.92
N SER A 115 -7.69 4.93 3.73
CA SER A 115 -8.24 5.34 2.43
C SER A 115 -7.69 6.69 1.97
N GLU A 116 -7.56 7.67 2.88
CA GLU A 116 -6.95 8.96 2.55
C GLU A 116 -5.45 8.84 2.31
N GLY A 117 -4.74 7.99 3.06
CA GLY A 117 -3.34 7.67 2.83
C GLY A 117 -3.10 7.05 1.45
N LEU A 118 -3.94 6.10 1.05
CA LEU A 118 -3.93 5.54 -0.30
C LEU A 118 -4.13 6.64 -1.34
N ARG A 119 -5.12 7.51 -1.16
CA ARG A 119 -5.39 8.60 -2.12
C ARG A 119 -4.17 9.51 -2.30
N VAL A 120 -3.57 10.02 -1.22
CA VAL A 120 -2.47 11.00 -1.30
C VAL A 120 -1.11 10.39 -1.64
N SER A 121 -0.94 9.08 -1.44
CA SER A 121 0.26 8.36 -1.89
C SER A 121 0.22 7.96 -3.37
N TYR A 122 -0.96 8.06 -3.99
CA TYR A 122 -1.24 7.79 -5.41
C TYR A 122 -0.98 6.34 -5.89
N GLY A 123 -0.31 5.51 -5.12
CA GLY A 123 0.11 4.17 -5.54
C GLY A 123 1.13 4.20 -6.68
N SER A 124 0.97 3.31 -7.67
CA SER A 124 1.78 3.36 -8.89
C SER A 124 1.32 4.52 -9.79
N VAL A 125 2.22 5.49 -10.00
CA VAL A 125 1.93 6.69 -10.80
C VAL A 125 2.35 6.56 -12.25
N HIS A 126 3.15 5.54 -12.55
CA HIS A 126 3.55 5.24 -13.92
C HIS A 126 2.33 4.96 -14.80
N ARG A 127 2.28 5.59 -15.98
CA ARG A 127 1.17 5.45 -16.92
C ARG A 127 1.17 4.07 -17.56
N LEU A 128 0.59 3.09 -16.85
CA LEU A 128 0.49 1.71 -17.32
C LEU A 128 -0.45 1.62 -18.52
N GLN A 129 0.12 1.44 -19.69
CA GLN A 129 -0.60 1.38 -20.95
C GLN A 129 -1.50 0.14 -21.05
N ARG A 130 -2.65 0.35 -21.69
CA ARG A 130 -3.60 -0.71 -22.06
C ARG A 130 -3.85 -0.61 -23.57
N VAL A 131 -3.98 -1.76 -24.19
CA VAL A 131 -4.27 -1.89 -25.62
C VAL A 131 -5.45 -2.82 -25.78
N HIS A 132 -6.41 -2.46 -26.61
CA HIS A 132 -7.42 -3.40 -27.11
C HIS A 132 -7.03 -3.80 -28.54
N PRO A 133 -6.67 -5.09 -28.79
CA PRO A 133 -6.14 -5.47 -30.10
C PRO A 133 -7.19 -5.48 -31.19
N ASP A 134 -8.44 -5.87 -30.89
CA ASP A 134 -9.44 -6.21 -31.89
C ASP A 134 -10.52 -5.13 -32.10
N ASN A 135 -10.79 -4.31 -31.08
CA ASN A 135 -11.90 -3.37 -31.12
C ASN A 135 -11.44 -1.94 -30.85
N ALA A 136 -12.11 -0.98 -31.47
CA ALA A 136 -11.96 0.42 -31.15
C ALA A 136 -12.49 0.71 -29.73
N LEU A 137 -11.81 1.58 -29.00
CA LEU A 137 -12.26 2.11 -27.71
C LEU A 137 -13.02 3.42 -27.96
N ILE A 138 -14.16 3.58 -27.30
CA ILE A 138 -14.93 4.81 -27.36
C ILE A 138 -14.74 5.57 -26.05
N PHE A 139 -14.27 6.80 -26.15
CA PHE A 139 -14.15 7.70 -25.02
C PHE A 139 -14.79 9.05 -25.35
N ARG A 140 -15.98 9.32 -24.79
CA ARG A 140 -16.82 10.47 -25.17
C ARG A 140 -17.08 10.44 -26.68
N ASP A 141 -16.68 11.50 -27.39
CA ASP A 141 -16.83 11.61 -28.85
C ASP A 141 -15.63 11.05 -29.63
N TRP A 142 -14.65 10.50 -28.95
CA TRP A 142 -13.44 9.94 -29.57
C TRP A 142 -13.60 8.46 -29.87
N VAL A 143 -13.30 8.07 -31.09
CA VAL A 143 -13.14 6.68 -31.48
C VAL A 143 -11.64 6.39 -31.58
N ILE A 144 -11.11 5.65 -30.64
CA ILE A 144 -9.71 5.27 -30.54
C ILE A 144 -9.52 3.97 -31.29
N PRO A 145 -8.72 3.93 -32.38
CA PRO A 145 -8.54 2.72 -33.18
C PRO A 145 -8.01 1.53 -32.39
N PRO A 146 -8.25 0.28 -32.84
CA PRO A 146 -7.59 -0.90 -32.27
C PRO A 146 -6.07 -0.75 -32.21
N CYS A 147 -5.42 -1.46 -31.30
CA CYS A 147 -3.98 -1.41 -31.05
C CYS A 147 -3.42 -0.05 -30.62
N THR A 148 -4.24 0.96 -30.36
CA THR A 148 -3.78 2.25 -29.84
C THR A 148 -3.56 2.14 -28.31
N PRO A 149 -2.35 2.41 -27.81
CA PRO A 149 -2.08 2.42 -26.35
C PRO A 149 -2.80 3.59 -25.67
N VAL A 150 -3.56 3.28 -24.63
CA VAL A 150 -4.20 4.29 -23.77
C VAL A 150 -3.76 4.12 -22.33
N SER A 151 -3.67 5.22 -21.58
CA SER A 151 -3.27 5.20 -20.19
C SER A 151 -3.97 6.30 -19.38
N MET A 152 -4.00 6.12 -18.06
CA MET A 152 -4.51 7.12 -17.12
C MET A 152 -3.48 7.31 -16.01
N SER A 153 -3.46 8.51 -15.41
CA SER A 153 -2.63 8.82 -14.27
C SER A 153 -3.45 8.76 -12.98
N SER A 154 -2.99 8.00 -11.99
CA SER A 154 -3.60 7.98 -10.66
C SER A 154 -3.55 9.36 -9.99
N ILE A 155 -2.48 10.13 -10.23
CA ILE A 155 -2.37 11.50 -9.71
C ILE A 155 -3.53 12.36 -10.22
N SER A 156 -3.79 12.35 -11.54
CA SER A 156 -4.88 13.16 -12.11
C SER A 156 -6.26 12.76 -11.58
N MET A 157 -6.45 11.48 -11.27
CA MET A 157 -7.70 10.98 -10.71
C MET A 157 -7.87 11.38 -9.23
N HIS A 158 -6.81 11.24 -8.44
CA HIS A 158 -6.85 11.52 -7.01
C HIS A 158 -6.77 13.02 -6.68
N ASP A 159 -6.29 13.84 -7.62
CA ASP A 159 -6.26 15.30 -7.51
C ASP A 159 -7.45 15.98 -8.22
N ASP A 160 -8.40 15.23 -8.74
CA ASP A 160 -9.61 15.80 -9.35
C ASP A 160 -10.48 16.48 -8.29
N GLN A 161 -10.58 17.81 -8.36
CA GLN A 161 -11.33 18.63 -7.40
C GLN A 161 -12.83 18.36 -7.42
N SER A 162 -13.38 17.87 -8.54
CA SER A 162 -14.80 17.52 -8.62
C SER A 162 -15.16 16.29 -7.80
N THR A 163 -14.20 15.37 -7.65
CA THR A 163 -14.36 14.15 -6.85
C THR A 163 -13.80 14.32 -5.42
N PHE A 164 -12.67 14.99 -5.29
CA PHE A 164 -11.95 15.23 -4.04
C PHE A 164 -11.70 16.73 -3.85
N PRO A 165 -12.66 17.50 -3.30
CA PRO A 165 -12.45 18.92 -2.99
C PRO A 165 -11.22 19.12 -2.11
N GLU A 166 -10.43 20.16 -2.35
CA GLU A 166 -9.14 20.41 -1.67
C GLU A 166 -8.20 19.19 -1.71
N PRO A 167 -7.84 18.65 -2.90
CA PRO A 167 -7.20 17.34 -3.01
C PRO A 167 -5.82 17.25 -2.35
N ARG A 168 -5.15 18.39 -2.13
CA ARG A 168 -3.85 18.45 -1.44
C ARG A 168 -3.94 18.43 0.09
N LYS A 169 -5.17 18.54 0.64
CA LYS A 169 -5.43 18.41 2.06
C LYS A 169 -5.62 16.93 2.41
N PHE A 170 -4.91 16.46 3.44
CA PHE A 170 -5.14 15.15 4.02
C PHE A 170 -6.36 15.23 4.95
N ASP A 171 -7.46 14.63 4.54
CA ASP A 171 -8.74 14.74 5.24
C ASP A 171 -9.46 13.38 5.30
N PRO A 172 -9.22 12.58 6.35
CA PRO A 172 -9.89 11.29 6.54
C PRO A 172 -11.42 11.41 6.60
N GLN A 173 -11.97 12.60 6.95
CA GLN A 173 -13.40 12.79 7.06
C GLN A 173 -14.14 12.56 5.72
N ARG A 174 -13.44 12.64 4.59
CA ARG A 174 -13.99 12.32 3.25
C ARG A 174 -14.53 10.90 3.13
N TRP A 175 -13.98 9.98 3.94
CA TRP A 175 -14.26 8.54 3.89
C TRP A 175 -15.26 8.11 4.94
N ILE A 176 -15.88 9.07 5.64
CA ILE A 176 -16.91 8.84 6.66
C ILE A 176 -18.22 9.44 6.15
N GLY A 177 -19.30 8.65 6.23
CA GLY A 177 -20.63 9.09 5.80
C GLY A 177 -21.04 8.62 4.39
N PRO A 178 -22.14 9.15 3.85
CA PRO A 178 -22.86 8.56 2.70
C PRO A 178 -22.07 8.64 1.37
N GLU A 179 -21.14 9.56 1.25
CA GLU A 179 -20.37 9.71 0.00
C GLU A 179 -19.13 8.78 -0.07
N ARG A 180 -18.86 8.03 0.98
CA ARG A 180 -17.74 7.08 1.05
C ARG A 180 -17.73 6.14 -0.16
N ASP A 181 -18.85 5.46 -0.42
CA ASP A 181 -18.93 4.44 -1.47
C ASP A 181 -18.76 5.01 -2.88
N ILE A 182 -19.14 6.27 -3.06
CA ILE A 182 -18.92 6.97 -4.34
C ILE A 182 -17.43 7.25 -4.51
N ARG A 183 -16.76 7.81 -3.50
CA ARG A 183 -15.32 8.13 -3.53
C ARG A 183 -14.46 6.89 -3.65
N GLN A 184 -14.84 5.79 -3.00
CA GLN A 184 -14.13 4.51 -3.10
C GLN A 184 -14.00 4.02 -4.55
N LYS A 185 -14.97 4.33 -5.43
CA LYS A 185 -14.90 4.00 -6.85
C LYS A 185 -13.80 4.74 -7.60
N TYR A 186 -13.35 5.87 -7.08
CA TYR A 186 -12.28 6.70 -7.67
C TYR A 186 -10.91 6.45 -7.04
N LEU A 187 -10.83 5.58 -6.01
CA LEU A 187 -9.56 5.14 -5.45
C LEU A 187 -8.94 4.10 -6.36
N PHE A 188 -7.81 4.44 -6.98
CA PHE A 188 -7.24 3.66 -8.08
C PHE A 188 -5.84 3.07 -7.78
N ASN A 189 -5.43 3.07 -6.52
CA ASN A 189 -4.09 2.61 -6.10
C ASN A 189 -3.76 1.19 -6.52
N PHE A 190 -4.73 0.30 -6.46
CA PHE A 190 -4.57 -1.11 -6.81
C PHE A 190 -4.90 -1.44 -8.27
N GLY A 191 -5.22 -0.43 -9.08
CA GLY A 191 -5.71 -0.65 -10.45
C GLY A 191 -7.06 -1.35 -10.49
N ARG A 192 -7.48 -1.78 -11.69
CA ARG A 192 -8.77 -2.48 -11.90
C ARG A 192 -8.68 -3.47 -13.05
N GLY A 193 -9.66 -4.41 -13.09
CA GLY A 193 -9.80 -5.42 -14.13
C GLY A 193 -8.75 -6.52 -14.05
N ALA A 194 -8.47 -7.18 -15.17
CA ALA A 194 -7.58 -8.36 -15.23
C ALA A 194 -6.12 -8.10 -14.79
N ARG A 195 -5.73 -6.84 -14.65
CA ARG A 195 -4.38 -6.42 -14.21
C ARG A 195 -4.40 -5.73 -12.83
N GLN A 196 -5.47 -5.94 -12.06
CA GLN A 196 -5.56 -5.45 -10.69
C GLN A 196 -4.44 -6.03 -9.82
N CYS A 197 -4.01 -5.31 -8.81
CA CYS A 197 -2.96 -5.74 -7.88
C CYS A 197 -3.31 -7.09 -7.24
N VAL A 198 -2.43 -8.06 -7.40
CA VAL A 198 -2.61 -9.41 -6.80
C VAL A 198 -2.42 -9.35 -5.27
N GLY A 199 -1.59 -8.43 -4.79
CA GLY A 199 -1.27 -8.26 -3.36
C GLY A 199 -2.20 -7.29 -2.62
N MET A 200 -3.34 -6.89 -3.17
CA MET A 200 -4.23 -5.89 -2.56
C MET A 200 -4.63 -6.24 -1.13
N ASN A 201 -5.13 -7.46 -0.91
CA ASN A 201 -5.57 -7.90 0.42
C ASN A 201 -4.40 -7.97 1.41
N LEU A 202 -3.21 -8.39 0.97
CA LEU A 202 -2.01 -8.39 1.81
C LEU A 202 -1.61 -6.97 2.19
N ALA A 203 -1.55 -6.06 1.22
CA ALA A 203 -1.20 -4.67 1.46
C ALA A 203 -2.20 -3.98 2.42
N GLU A 204 -3.50 -4.23 2.26
CA GLU A 204 -4.51 -3.71 3.18
C GLU A 204 -4.29 -4.26 4.60
N ALA A 205 -4.08 -5.56 4.76
CA ALA A 205 -3.79 -6.16 6.06
C ALA A 205 -2.54 -5.54 6.71
N GLU A 206 -1.45 -5.39 5.95
CA GLU A 206 -0.21 -4.76 6.41
C GLU A 206 -0.44 -3.31 6.85
N MET A 207 -1.23 -2.54 6.12
CA MET A 207 -1.55 -1.15 6.47
C MET A 207 -2.34 -1.06 7.78
N TYR A 208 -3.40 -1.84 7.93
CA TYR A 208 -4.20 -1.89 9.16
C TYR A 208 -3.36 -2.28 10.36
N MET A 209 -2.66 -3.39 10.27
CA MET A 209 -1.87 -3.93 11.37
C MET A 209 -0.71 -3.00 11.75
N THR A 210 -0.01 -2.44 10.76
CA THR A 210 1.14 -1.57 11.01
C THR A 210 0.72 -0.24 11.63
N LEU A 211 -0.28 0.43 11.07
CA LEU A 211 -0.75 1.71 11.61
C LEU A 211 -1.32 1.53 13.02
N ALA A 212 -2.14 0.49 13.25
CA ALA A 212 -2.66 0.21 14.59
C ALA A 212 -1.54 -0.08 15.59
N ALA A 213 -0.57 -0.93 15.25
CA ALA A 213 0.53 -1.27 16.12
C ALA A 213 1.47 -0.08 16.41
N VAL A 214 1.82 0.70 15.39
CA VAL A 214 2.74 1.84 15.52
C VAL A 214 2.07 2.97 16.29
N PHE A 215 0.90 3.41 15.88
CA PHE A 215 0.22 4.53 16.54
C PHE A 215 -0.35 4.14 17.90
N GLY A 216 -0.89 2.95 18.06
CA GLY A 216 -1.37 2.47 19.35
C GLY A 216 -0.26 2.42 20.40
N ARG A 217 0.97 2.02 20.03
CA ARG A 217 2.10 1.92 20.97
C ARG A 217 2.92 3.19 21.10
N LEU A 218 3.17 3.86 19.99
CA LEU A 218 4.17 4.94 19.92
C LEU A 218 3.56 6.29 19.53
N GLY A 219 2.32 6.34 19.09
CA GLY A 219 1.72 7.55 18.49
C GLY A 219 1.76 8.79 19.40
N ARG A 220 1.66 8.60 20.72
CA ARG A 220 1.79 9.70 21.70
C ARG A 220 3.23 10.19 21.89
N LEU A 221 4.21 9.38 21.50
CA LEU A 221 5.64 9.65 21.67
C LEU A 221 6.27 10.16 20.38
N MET A 222 5.63 9.92 19.23
CA MET A 222 6.19 10.24 17.92
C MET A 222 6.05 11.71 17.61
N GLU A 223 7.13 12.33 17.20
CA GLU A 223 7.17 13.71 16.69
C GLU A 223 7.99 13.72 15.39
N LEU A 224 7.56 14.53 14.40
CA LEU A 224 8.34 14.74 13.17
C LEU A 224 9.67 15.40 13.52
N TYR A 225 10.74 14.92 12.90
CA TYR A 225 12.09 15.44 13.08
C TYR A 225 12.74 15.74 11.74
N ASP A 226 13.23 16.96 11.55
CA ASP A 226 13.91 17.41 10.33
C ASP A 226 13.23 16.89 9.04
N THR A 227 11.89 17.00 9.02
CA THR A 227 11.03 16.58 7.92
C THR A 227 10.20 17.75 7.44
N GLU A 228 10.33 18.08 6.16
CA GLU A 228 9.61 19.18 5.50
C GLU A 228 8.73 18.60 4.39
N ARG A 229 7.49 19.10 4.31
CA ARG A 229 6.51 18.61 3.35
C ARG A 229 7.01 18.69 1.90
N GLU A 230 7.52 19.84 1.49
CA GLU A 230 7.96 20.07 0.11
C GLU A 230 9.18 19.24 -0.29
N ARG A 231 10.08 18.95 0.66
CA ARG A 231 11.31 18.19 0.42
C ARG A 231 11.07 16.69 0.52
N ASP A 232 10.30 16.23 1.55
CA ASP A 232 10.30 14.83 1.96
C ASP A 232 9.00 14.08 1.65
N VAL A 233 7.94 14.80 1.21
CA VAL A 233 6.59 14.24 1.04
C VAL A 233 5.98 14.57 -0.31
N ASP A 234 6.01 15.85 -0.73
CA ASP A 234 5.37 16.28 -1.97
C ASP A 234 6.05 15.65 -3.19
N VAL A 235 5.22 15.27 -4.16
CA VAL A 235 5.65 14.57 -5.37
C VAL A 235 6.53 15.46 -6.24
N LYS A 236 7.74 15.02 -6.52
CA LYS A 236 8.68 15.66 -7.46
C LYS A 236 9.06 14.74 -8.63
N HIS A 237 9.08 13.42 -8.40
CA HIS A 237 9.53 12.43 -9.38
C HIS A 237 8.58 11.24 -9.47
N ASP A 238 8.57 10.59 -10.64
CA ASP A 238 7.93 9.29 -10.89
C ASP A 238 9.03 8.22 -11.01
N PHE A 239 9.15 7.38 -9.98
CA PHE A 239 10.00 6.19 -9.96
C PHE A 239 9.15 4.92 -9.77
N PHE A 240 8.07 4.81 -10.49
CA PHE A 240 7.00 3.83 -10.37
C PHE A 240 5.99 4.18 -9.25
N VAL A 241 6.47 4.52 -8.06
CA VAL A 241 5.73 5.26 -7.04
C VAL A 241 6.17 6.72 -7.05
N THR A 242 5.40 7.59 -6.45
CA THR A 242 5.80 8.99 -6.27
C THR A 242 7.05 9.06 -5.41
N ASN A 243 7.96 9.97 -5.77
CA ASN A 243 9.12 10.25 -4.95
C ASN A 243 9.23 11.76 -4.70
N PRO A 244 9.66 12.14 -3.49
CA PRO A 244 9.91 13.54 -3.14
C PRO A 244 11.21 14.06 -3.80
N SER A 245 11.78 15.13 -3.28
CA SER A 245 13.07 15.65 -3.75
C SER A 245 14.19 14.62 -3.61
N LEU A 246 15.18 14.65 -4.53
CA LEU A 246 16.33 13.71 -4.51
C LEU A 246 17.26 13.88 -3.31
N ASP A 247 17.21 15.04 -2.65
CA ASP A 247 17.93 15.32 -1.41
C ASP A 247 17.15 14.94 -0.16
N SER A 248 15.92 14.42 -0.32
CA SER A 248 15.09 13.94 0.80
C SER A 248 15.77 12.78 1.53
N ARG A 249 15.67 12.83 2.84
CA ARG A 249 16.08 11.72 3.73
C ARG A 249 14.89 10.89 4.20
N GLY A 250 13.72 11.08 3.58
CA GLY A 250 12.46 10.46 3.95
C GLY A 250 11.80 11.09 5.17
N VAL A 251 10.66 10.54 5.54
CA VAL A 251 9.92 10.96 6.74
C VAL A 251 10.67 10.44 7.97
N ARG A 252 11.14 11.36 8.80
CA ARG A 252 11.90 11.05 10.01
C ARG A 252 11.12 11.43 11.25
N VAL A 253 11.20 10.58 12.26
CA VAL A 253 10.53 10.77 13.55
C VAL A 253 11.51 10.60 14.69
N VAL A 254 11.24 11.27 15.81
CA VAL A 254 11.89 11.03 17.10
C VAL A 254 10.82 10.54 18.10
N LEU A 255 11.27 9.78 19.09
CA LEU A 255 10.43 9.39 20.21
C LEU A 255 10.73 10.33 21.38
N GLY A 256 9.76 11.16 21.72
CA GLY A 256 9.83 12.03 22.90
C GLY A 256 9.46 11.30 24.20
N SER A 257 9.50 11.99 25.32
CA SER A 257 8.98 11.50 26.59
C SER A 257 7.44 11.47 26.57
N ASP A 258 6.84 10.46 27.21
CA ASP A 258 5.39 10.34 27.33
C ASP A 258 4.78 11.57 28.03
N LYS A 259 3.91 12.30 27.28
CA LYS A 259 3.25 13.52 27.77
C LYS A 259 1.96 13.24 28.58
N ARG A 260 1.71 11.97 28.98
CA ARG A 260 0.51 11.59 29.78
C ARG A 260 0.46 12.20 31.19
N GLY A 261 1.34 13.08 31.52
CA GLY A 261 1.44 13.72 32.85
C GLY A 261 1.35 15.23 32.88
N ARG A 262 0.82 15.88 31.81
CA ARG A 262 0.63 17.36 31.84
C ARG A 262 -0.77 17.74 31.43
#